data_6877a9951b637ea238410d407056f6e6
#
_entry.id   6877a9951b637ea238410d407056f6e6
#
_cell.length_a   1.000
_cell.length_b   1.000
_cell.length_c   1.000
_cell.angle_alpha   90.00
_cell.angle_beta   90.00
_cell.angle_gamma   90.00
#
_symmetry.space_group_name_H-M   'P 1'
#
loop_
_entity.id
_entity.type
_entity.pdbx_description
1 polymer ?
#
loop_
_entity_poly.entity_id
_entity_poly.type
_entity_poly.pdbx_seq_one_letter_code
_entity_poly.pdbx_strand_id
1 'polypeptide(L)'
;MYRMKIAIHSPAQLHSCMNSAYILMGGNLGNREEYLQQAATFIAQLIGKVAQASAIYETAPWGLSHQPGFLNQVMHVITPMNAHDCLQQLLLIEEKMGRKRLLKNGPRTIDLDILFFNNDVIQDAALVVPHPRLQERRFVLVPLAEIAPNYVHPLLHVSVADLLKNCTDTLDVYKK
;
A
#
# COMPACT_ATOMS: atom_id res chain seq x y z
N MET A 1 46.79 37.67 24.57
CA MET A 1 46.62 36.26 24.21
C MET A 1 45.13 35.93 24.35
N TYR A 2 44.34 36.07 23.25
CA TYR A 2 42.90 35.72 23.25
C TYR A 2 42.74 34.28 22.80
N ARG A 3 42.24 33.41 23.69
CA ARG A 3 41.88 32.04 23.38
C ARG A 3 40.46 32.03 22.77
N MET A 4 40.37 31.82 21.48
CA MET A 4 39.10 31.58 20.77
C MET A 4 38.58 30.20 21.20
N LYS A 5 37.43 30.17 21.92
CA LYS A 5 36.68 28.93 22.18
C LYS A 5 35.91 28.54 20.90
N ILE A 6 36.35 27.48 20.23
CA ILE A 6 35.59 26.86 19.14
C ILE A 6 34.44 26.10 19.80
N ALA A 7 33.21 26.56 19.57
CA ALA A 7 32.01 25.83 19.94
C ALA A 7 31.85 24.65 19.00
N ILE A 8 32.07 23.44 19.49
CA ILE A 8 31.80 22.21 18.78
C ILE A 8 30.28 22.04 18.78
N HIS A 9 29.64 22.31 17.65
CA HIS A 9 28.23 21.96 17.45
C HIS A 9 28.13 20.44 17.43
N SER A 10 27.47 19.90 18.44
CA SER A 10 27.07 18.49 18.47
C SER A 10 26.18 18.18 17.23
N PRO A 11 26.42 17.09 16.49
CA PRO A 11 25.54 16.72 15.40
C PRO A 11 24.16 16.42 15.98
N ALA A 12 23.16 17.21 15.56
CA ALA A 12 21.78 16.94 15.86
C ALA A 12 21.48 15.50 15.41
N GLN A 13 21.15 14.63 16.34
CA GLN A 13 20.60 13.30 16.03
C GLN A 13 19.30 13.52 15.27
N LEU A 14 19.37 13.39 13.95
CA LEU A 14 18.19 13.20 13.09
C LEU A 14 17.55 11.89 13.53
N HIS A 15 16.61 11.96 14.46
CA HIS A 15 15.66 10.89 14.69
C HIS A 15 14.82 10.83 13.40
N SER A 16 15.22 9.95 12.49
CA SER A 16 14.43 9.64 11.31
C SER A 16 13.08 9.11 11.83
N CYS A 17 12.06 9.97 11.79
CA CYS A 17 10.70 9.56 12.08
C CYS A 17 10.32 8.46 11.09
N MET A 18 10.13 7.23 11.59
CA MET A 18 9.67 6.13 10.75
C MET A 18 8.19 6.30 10.47
N ASN A 19 7.82 6.24 9.22
CA ASN A 19 6.46 6.30 8.74
C ASN A 19 5.85 4.90 8.61
N SER A 20 4.53 4.84 8.61
CA SER A 20 3.72 3.63 8.51
C SER A 20 2.87 3.69 7.24
N ALA A 21 3.01 2.72 6.35
CA ALA A 21 2.24 2.63 5.11
C ALA A 21 1.49 1.30 5.04
N TYR A 22 0.22 1.34 4.66
CA TYR A 22 -0.54 0.15 4.24
C TYR A 22 -0.57 0.13 2.72
N ILE A 23 -0.02 -0.93 2.14
CA ILE A 23 0.16 -1.10 0.69
C ILE A 23 -0.65 -2.30 0.24
N LEU A 24 -1.54 -2.11 -0.74
CA LEU A 24 -2.21 -3.18 -1.45
C LEU A 24 -1.35 -3.60 -2.63
N MET A 25 -1.16 -4.90 -2.79
CA MET A 25 -0.58 -5.51 -3.96
C MET A 25 -1.64 -6.36 -4.65
N GLY A 26 -1.76 -6.25 -5.99
CA GLY A 26 -2.73 -7.03 -6.74
C GLY A 26 -2.29 -7.31 -8.17
N GLY A 27 -2.68 -8.46 -8.72
CA GLY A 27 -2.41 -8.80 -10.12
C GLY A 27 -3.26 -9.96 -10.62
N ASN A 28 -3.47 -10.03 -11.95
CA ASN A 28 -4.30 -11.07 -12.55
C ASN A 28 -3.72 -11.68 -13.84
N LEU A 29 -2.47 -11.36 -14.19
CA LEU A 29 -1.78 -11.92 -15.34
C LEU A 29 -0.58 -12.79 -14.91
N GLY A 30 -0.29 -13.82 -15.71
CA GLY A 30 0.87 -14.69 -15.54
C GLY A 30 0.87 -15.50 -14.24
N ASN A 31 2.04 -15.76 -13.66
CA ASN A 31 2.18 -16.42 -12.37
C ASN A 31 1.92 -15.40 -11.24
N ARG A 32 0.63 -15.21 -10.92
CA ARG A 32 0.15 -14.20 -9.96
C ARG A 32 0.83 -14.30 -8.59
N GLU A 33 1.06 -15.51 -8.08
CA GLU A 33 1.70 -15.76 -6.77
C GLU A 33 3.16 -15.34 -6.79
N GLU A 34 3.89 -15.71 -7.84
CA GLU A 34 5.29 -15.33 -8.01
C GLU A 34 5.43 -13.80 -8.11
N TYR A 35 4.54 -13.13 -8.84
CA TYR A 35 4.54 -11.67 -8.93
C TYR A 35 4.28 -11.01 -7.58
N LEU A 36 3.34 -11.50 -6.76
CA LEU A 36 3.13 -10.98 -5.41
C LEU A 36 4.37 -11.17 -4.53
N GLN A 37 5.01 -12.35 -4.59
CA GLN A 37 6.21 -12.64 -3.83
C GLN A 37 7.40 -11.77 -4.24
N GLN A 38 7.59 -11.55 -5.53
CA GLN A 38 8.62 -10.64 -6.05
C GLN A 38 8.36 -9.19 -5.63
N ALA A 39 7.10 -8.71 -5.72
CA ALA A 39 6.72 -7.39 -5.27
C ALA A 39 6.97 -7.20 -3.78
N ALA A 40 6.61 -8.17 -2.94
CA ALA A 40 6.88 -8.17 -1.51
C ALA A 40 8.38 -8.07 -1.21
N THR A 41 9.21 -8.79 -1.97
CA THR A 41 10.67 -8.75 -1.84
C THR A 41 11.21 -7.35 -2.20
N PHE A 42 10.77 -6.76 -3.31
CA PHE A 42 11.18 -5.40 -3.69
C PHE A 42 10.72 -4.34 -2.68
N ILE A 43 9.49 -4.45 -2.17
CA ILE A 43 8.99 -3.54 -1.12
C ILE A 43 9.89 -3.62 0.12
N ALA A 44 10.22 -4.83 0.58
CA ALA A 44 11.09 -5.02 1.74
C ALA A 44 12.51 -4.47 1.53
N GLN A 45 13.05 -4.53 0.32
CA GLN A 45 14.39 -4.08 -0.01
C GLN A 45 14.49 -2.58 -0.27
N LEU A 46 13.49 -1.99 -0.92
CA LEU A 46 13.56 -0.64 -1.48
C LEU A 46 12.73 0.39 -0.72
N ILE A 47 11.68 -0.02 0.00
CA ILE A 47 10.78 0.90 0.68
C ILE A 47 10.99 0.85 2.19
N GLY A 48 10.95 -0.35 2.80
CA GLY A 48 11.12 -0.45 4.23
C GLY A 48 10.77 -1.82 4.80
N LYS A 49 10.82 -1.93 6.13
CA LYS A 49 10.57 -3.18 6.83
C LYS A 49 9.08 -3.55 6.74
N VAL A 50 8.78 -4.73 6.22
CA VAL A 50 7.44 -5.33 6.32
C VAL A 50 7.20 -5.74 7.77
N ALA A 51 6.27 -5.04 8.43
CA ALA A 51 5.89 -5.31 9.81
C ALA A 51 4.84 -6.42 9.89
N GLN A 52 3.91 -6.44 8.92
CA GLN A 52 2.84 -7.43 8.85
C GLN A 52 2.36 -7.58 7.40
N ALA A 53 1.86 -8.76 7.04
CA ALA A 53 1.20 -9.01 5.77
C ALA A 53 -0.06 -9.85 6.02
N SER A 54 -1.10 -9.57 5.25
CA SER A 54 -2.30 -10.43 5.22
C SER A 54 -2.01 -11.75 4.51
N ALA A 55 -2.91 -12.69 4.59
CA ALA A 55 -2.94 -13.78 3.63
C ALA A 55 -3.16 -13.26 2.19
N ILE A 56 -2.92 -14.12 1.21
CA ILE A 56 -3.27 -13.88 -0.18
C ILE A 56 -4.77 -14.20 -0.36
N TYR A 57 -5.49 -13.34 -1.07
CA TYR A 57 -6.90 -13.51 -1.36
C TYR A 57 -7.12 -13.58 -2.87
N GLU A 58 -7.88 -14.57 -3.31
CA GLU A 58 -8.40 -14.62 -4.68
C GLU A 58 -9.72 -13.86 -4.76
N THR A 59 -9.83 -12.98 -5.77
CA THR A 59 -10.95 -12.06 -5.86
C THR A 59 -11.48 -11.97 -7.27
N ALA A 60 -12.80 -11.81 -7.42
CA ALA A 60 -13.40 -11.48 -8.69
C ALA A 60 -12.90 -10.13 -9.22
N PRO A 61 -12.82 -9.95 -10.55
CA PRO A 61 -12.42 -8.67 -11.14
C PRO A 61 -13.44 -7.58 -10.82
N TRP A 62 -12.97 -6.44 -10.33
CA TRP A 62 -13.80 -5.28 -10.03
C TRP A 62 -13.86 -4.33 -11.22
N GLY A 63 -15.07 -3.96 -11.67
CA GLY A 63 -15.32 -3.07 -12.80
C GLY A 63 -15.41 -3.78 -14.14
N LEU A 64 -14.32 -4.24 -14.74
CA LEU A 64 -14.32 -5.02 -15.98
C LEU A 64 -14.45 -6.52 -15.65
N SER A 65 -15.58 -7.14 -15.99
CA SER A 65 -15.89 -8.53 -15.64
C SER A 65 -15.18 -9.57 -16.51
N HIS A 66 -14.84 -9.23 -17.76
CA HIS A 66 -14.25 -10.17 -18.72
C HIS A 66 -12.72 -10.22 -18.63
N GLN A 67 -12.20 -10.59 -17.45
CA GLN A 67 -10.77 -10.77 -17.20
C GLN A 67 -10.55 -11.82 -16.09
N PRO A 68 -9.35 -12.40 -16.00
CA PRO A 68 -9.03 -13.35 -14.93
C PRO A 68 -9.21 -12.75 -13.52
N GLY A 69 -9.48 -13.62 -12.54
CA GLY A 69 -9.51 -13.24 -11.12
C GLY A 69 -8.15 -12.72 -10.64
N PHE A 70 -8.19 -11.81 -9.69
CA PHE A 70 -7.00 -11.22 -9.09
C PHE A 70 -6.53 -12.02 -7.88
N LEU A 71 -5.23 -11.96 -7.61
CA LEU A 71 -4.72 -12.19 -6.27
C LEU A 71 -4.39 -10.84 -5.64
N ASN A 72 -4.84 -10.66 -4.40
CA ASN A 72 -4.62 -9.44 -3.61
C ASN A 72 -4.02 -9.77 -2.25
N GLN A 73 -3.13 -8.89 -1.77
CA GLN A 73 -2.52 -8.95 -0.45
C GLN A 73 -2.28 -7.54 0.06
N VAL A 74 -2.46 -7.31 1.36
CA VAL A 74 -2.11 -6.04 2.02
C VAL A 74 -0.89 -6.22 2.89
N MET A 75 0.04 -5.27 2.81
CA MET A 75 1.21 -5.21 3.67
C MET A 75 1.20 -3.93 4.51
N HIS A 76 1.60 -4.06 5.78
CA HIS A 76 1.98 -2.97 6.64
C HIS A 76 3.50 -2.80 6.59
N VAL A 77 3.97 -1.64 6.16
CA VAL A 77 5.39 -1.33 5.95
C VAL A 77 5.81 -0.14 6.81
N ILE A 78 6.93 -0.29 7.52
CA ILE A 78 7.57 0.79 8.25
C ILE A 78 8.72 1.32 7.41
N THR A 79 8.69 2.61 7.07
CA THR A 79 9.59 3.24 6.10
C THR A 79 10.14 4.58 6.58
N PRO A 80 11.40 4.93 6.26
CA PRO A 80 11.92 6.27 6.46
C PRO A 80 11.44 7.27 5.39
N MET A 81 10.83 6.80 4.31
CA MET A 81 10.36 7.62 3.18
C MET A 81 9.13 8.43 3.58
N ASN A 82 8.93 9.59 2.96
CA ASN A 82 7.63 10.26 2.93
C ASN A 82 6.68 9.56 1.93
N ALA A 83 5.41 9.97 1.90
CA ALA A 83 4.38 9.32 1.08
C ALA A 83 4.65 9.43 -0.44
N HIS A 84 5.19 10.56 -0.91
CA HIS A 84 5.49 10.76 -2.33
C HIS A 84 6.68 9.93 -2.78
N ASP A 85 7.75 9.86 -1.98
CA ASP A 85 8.91 9.02 -2.26
C ASP A 85 8.51 7.54 -2.25
N CYS A 86 7.65 7.13 -1.30
CA CYS A 86 7.09 5.79 -1.27
C CYS A 86 6.30 5.48 -2.56
N LEU A 87 5.42 6.37 -3.01
CA LEU A 87 4.69 6.22 -4.27
C LEU A 87 5.64 6.09 -5.46
N GLN A 88 6.68 6.93 -5.56
CA GLN A 88 7.64 6.84 -6.65
C GLN A 88 8.35 5.49 -6.68
N GLN A 89 8.76 4.97 -5.53
CA GLN A 89 9.39 3.65 -5.45
C GLN A 89 8.42 2.53 -5.85
N LEU A 90 7.15 2.60 -5.45
CA LEU A 90 6.14 1.63 -5.86
C LEU A 90 5.96 1.62 -7.40
N LEU A 91 5.90 2.80 -8.03
CA LEU A 91 5.80 2.92 -9.49
C LEU A 91 7.03 2.34 -10.21
N LEU A 92 8.23 2.55 -9.67
CA LEU A 92 9.46 1.97 -10.20
C LEU A 92 9.49 0.44 -10.06
N ILE A 93 8.95 -0.10 -8.96
CA ILE A 93 8.79 -1.56 -8.76
C ILE A 93 7.84 -2.12 -9.82
N GLU A 94 6.68 -1.48 -10.04
CA GLU A 94 5.73 -1.89 -11.08
C GLU A 94 6.36 -1.91 -12.48
N GLU A 95 7.10 -0.86 -12.84
CA GLU A 95 7.81 -0.77 -14.11
C GLU A 95 8.85 -1.89 -14.25
N LYS A 96 9.67 -2.11 -13.21
CA LYS A 96 10.68 -3.18 -13.17
C LYS A 96 10.06 -4.57 -13.32
N MET A 97 8.83 -4.76 -12.82
CA MET A 97 8.07 -6.01 -12.95
C MET A 97 7.29 -6.10 -14.27
N GLY A 98 7.55 -5.19 -15.22
CA GLY A 98 6.99 -5.25 -16.57
C GLY A 98 5.53 -4.80 -16.69
N ARG A 99 5.01 -4.03 -15.73
CA ARG A 99 3.66 -3.47 -15.81
C ARG A 99 3.53 -2.55 -17.03
N LYS A 100 2.54 -2.82 -17.88
CA LYS A 100 2.15 -1.95 -19.01
C LYS A 100 0.75 -1.39 -18.74
N ARG A 101 0.62 -0.06 -18.71
CA ARG A 101 -0.68 0.63 -18.53
C ARG A 101 -1.37 0.78 -19.89
N LEU A 102 -2.02 -0.29 -20.37
CA LEU A 102 -2.72 -0.27 -21.67
C LEU A 102 -4.17 0.22 -21.56
N LEU A 103 -4.87 -0.21 -20.50
CA LEU A 103 -6.29 0.12 -20.27
C LEU A 103 -6.52 0.47 -18.80
N LYS A 104 -7.41 1.44 -18.53
CA LYS A 104 -7.85 1.75 -17.16
C LYS A 104 -8.63 0.54 -16.60
N ASN A 105 -8.26 0.06 -15.41
CA ASN A 105 -8.79 -1.15 -14.75
C ASN A 105 -8.60 -2.44 -15.56
N GLY A 106 -7.73 -2.46 -16.57
CA GLY A 106 -7.43 -3.64 -17.37
C GLY A 106 -6.56 -4.67 -16.64
N PRO A 107 -6.32 -5.83 -17.28
CA PRO A 107 -5.45 -6.88 -16.75
C PRO A 107 -4.01 -6.36 -16.54
N ARG A 108 -3.36 -6.84 -15.47
CA ARG A 108 -1.99 -6.41 -15.12
C ARG A 108 -1.21 -7.45 -14.34
N THR A 109 0.11 -7.42 -14.52
CA THR A 109 1.03 -8.31 -13.79
C THR A 109 1.05 -8.00 -12.30
N ILE A 110 1.13 -6.70 -11.97
CA ILE A 110 1.15 -6.19 -10.59
C ILE A 110 0.58 -4.76 -10.54
N ASP A 111 -0.08 -4.43 -9.45
CA ASP A 111 -0.59 -3.11 -9.07
C ASP A 111 -0.22 -2.86 -7.61
N LEU A 112 0.36 -1.72 -7.31
CA LEU A 112 0.83 -1.36 -5.97
C LEU A 112 0.22 -0.03 -5.56
N ASP A 113 -0.76 -0.07 -4.64
CA ASP A 113 -1.49 1.11 -4.19
C ASP A 113 -1.22 1.41 -2.71
N ILE A 114 -0.96 2.68 -2.36
CA ILE A 114 -0.92 3.13 -0.97
C ILE A 114 -2.36 3.30 -0.49
N LEU A 115 -2.77 2.51 0.51
CA LEU A 115 -4.09 2.61 1.12
C LEU A 115 -4.15 3.70 2.19
N PHE A 116 -3.18 3.65 3.11
CA PHE A 116 -2.97 4.61 4.18
C PHE A 116 -1.49 4.91 4.33
N PHE A 117 -1.17 6.12 4.77
CA PHE A 117 0.18 6.54 5.12
C PHE A 117 0.10 7.36 6.42
N ASN A 118 0.65 6.84 7.53
CA ASN A 118 0.36 7.36 8.89
C ASN A 118 -1.16 7.58 9.06
N ASN A 119 -1.54 8.69 9.69
CA ASN A 119 -2.92 9.19 9.69
C ASN A 119 -3.06 10.38 8.73
N ASP A 120 -2.20 10.47 7.72
CA ASP A 120 -2.12 11.62 6.84
C ASP A 120 -3.32 11.66 5.88
N VAL A 121 -3.71 12.89 5.55
CA VAL A 121 -4.68 13.20 4.50
C VAL A 121 -3.91 14.00 3.43
N ILE A 122 -3.67 13.38 2.29
CA ILE A 122 -2.95 13.96 1.17
C ILE A 122 -3.91 13.99 -0.02
N GLN A 123 -4.03 15.13 -0.67
CA GLN A 123 -4.89 15.28 -1.84
C GLN A 123 -4.23 16.27 -2.82
N ASP A 124 -3.41 15.69 -3.70
CA ASP A 124 -2.76 16.46 -4.78
C ASP A 124 -2.85 15.68 -6.11
N ALA A 125 -2.23 16.26 -7.16
CA ALA A 125 -2.30 15.69 -8.51
C ALA A 125 -1.59 14.34 -8.65
N ALA A 126 -0.62 14.02 -7.77
CA ALA A 126 0.19 12.81 -7.83
C ALA A 126 -0.34 11.73 -6.89
N LEU A 127 -0.85 12.11 -5.70
CA LEU A 127 -1.18 11.19 -4.62
C LEU A 127 -2.45 11.61 -3.88
N VAL A 128 -3.33 10.63 -3.68
CA VAL A 128 -4.49 10.77 -2.80
C VAL A 128 -4.43 9.68 -1.73
N VAL A 129 -4.28 10.07 -0.47
CA VAL A 129 -4.26 9.21 0.72
C VAL A 129 -5.19 9.80 1.79
N PRO A 130 -6.09 9.02 2.37
CA PRO A 130 -6.40 7.61 2.12
C PRO A 130 -6.79 7.34 0.67
N HIS A 131 -6.56 6.09 0.20
CA HIS A 131 -6.95 5.72 -1.16
C HIS A 131 -8.46 5.98 -1.37
N PRO A 132 -8.85 6.77 -2.39
CA PRO A 132 -10.17 7.41 -2.46
C PRO A 132 -11.36 6.44 -2.56
N ARG A 133 -11.14 5.18 -2.92
CA ARG A 133 -12.20 4.16 -3.09
C ARG A 133 -11.99 2.90 -2.25
N LEU A 134 -11.13 2.94 -1.23
CA LEU A 134 -10.87 1.74 -0.44
C LEU A 134 -12.12 1.22 0.28
N GLN A 135 -12.98 2.12 0.76
CA GLN A 135 -14.22 1.79 1.50
C GLN A 135 -15.31 1.14 0.63
N GLU A 136 -15.18 1.26 -0.70
CA GLU A 136 -16.13 0.71 -1.68
C GLU A 136 -15.72 -0.68 -2.19
N ARG A 137 -14.55 -1.20 -1.76
CA ARG A 137 -13.91 -2.36 -2.38
C ARG A 137 -13.67 -3.46 -1.37
N ARG A 138 -14.47 -4.52 -1.46
CA ARG A 138 -14.34 -5.67 -0.58
C ARG A 138 -12.98 -6.36 -0.70
N PHE A 139 -12.41 -6.43 -1.91
CA PHE A 139 -11.09 -7.04 -2.14
C PHE A 139 -9.92 -6.27 -1.49
N VAL A 140 -10.13 -4.99 -1.14
CA VAL A 140 -9.20 -4.18 -0.34
C VAL A 140 -9.46 -4.37 1.14
N LEU A 141 -10.74 -4.26 1.55
CA LEU A 141 -11.12 -4.25 2.96
C LEU A 141 -10.92 -5.58 3.67
N VAL A 142 -11.14 -6.72 2.98
CA VAL A 142 -10.96 -8.04 3.59
C VAL A 142 -9.52 -8.29 4.02
N PRO A 143 -8.50 -8.20 3.14
CA PRO A 143 -7.11 -8.36 3.55
C PRO A 143 -6.62 -7.26 4.49
N LEU A 144 -7.13 -6.03 4.36
CA LEU A 144 -6.78 -4.93 5.27
C LEU A 144 -7.33 -5.18 6.68
N ALA A 145 -8.56 -5.65 6.82
CA ALA A 145 -9.18 -5.95 8.11
C ALA A 145 -8.50 -7.14 8.82
N GLU A 146 -7.87 -8.06 8.09
CA GLU A 146 -7.08 -9.14 8.70
C GLU A 146 -5.91 -8.62 9.53
N ILE A 147 -5.25 -7.54 9.09
CA ILE A 147 -4.05 -7.01 9.74
C ILE A 147 -4.25 -5.69 10.48
N ALA A 148 -5.30 -4.95 10.18
CA ALA A 148 -5.56 -3.64 10.76
C ALA A 148 -7.07 -3.38 11.03
N PRO A 149 -7.81 -4.28 11.71
CA PRO A 149 -9.27 -4.13 11.89
C PRO A 149 -9.66 -2.86 12.66
N ASN A 150 -8.81 -2.45 13.60
CA ASN A 150 -9.06 -1.30 14.46
C ASN A 150 -8.48 0.03 13.93
N TYR A 151 -7.83 0.01 12.76
CA TYR A 151 -7.32 1.23 12.17
C TYR A 151 -8.49 2.14 11.78
N VAL A 152 -8.45 3.40 12.22
CA VAL A 152 -9.52 4.38 11.95
C VAL A 152 -9.19 5.16 10.70
N HIS A 153 -10.10 5.17 9.74
CA HIS A 153 -9.95 5.93 8.50
C HIS A 153 -9.91 7.44 8.78
N PRO A 154 -8.83 8.16 8.43
CA PRO A 154 -8.60 9.56 8.86
C PRO A 154 -9.70 10.54 8.47
N LEU A 155 -10.39 10.31 7.33
CA LEU A 155 -11.48 11.18 6.84
C LEU A 155 -12.87 10.72 7.27
N LEU A 156 -13.09 9.39 7.34
CA LEU A 156 -14.43 8.85 7.61
C LEU A 156 -14.66 8.62 9.10
N HIS A 157 -13.59 8.61 9.91
CA HIS A 157 -13.62 8.36 11.36
C HIS A 157 -14.29 7.04 11.73
N VAL A 158 -14.19 6.04 10.86
CA VAL A 158 -14.76 4.69 10.99
C VAL A 158 -13.63 3.68 10.94
N SER A 159 -13.72 2.61 11.74
CA SER A 159 -12.73 1.54 11.74
C SER A 159 -12.77 0.73 10.44
N VAL A 160 -11.64 0.11 10.06
CA VAL A 160 -11.58 -0.77 8.89
C VAL A 160 -12.55 -1.94 9.03
N ALA A 161 -12.74 -2.49 10.23
CA ALA A 161 -13.73 -3.53 10.50
C ALA A 161 -15.16 -3.07 10.22
N ASP A 162 -15.52 -1.86 10.63
CA ASP A 162 -16.83 -1.30 10.36
C ASP A 162 -17.00 -0.90 8.89
N LEU A 163 -15.95 -0.42 8.22
CA LEU A 163 -15.96 -0.20 6.77
C LEU A 163 -16.26 -1.50 6.04
N LEU A 164 -15.60 -2.60 6.41
CA LEU A 164 -15.85 -3.92 5.81
C LEU A 164 -17.29 -4.39 6.06
N LYS A 165 -17.80 -4.22 7.29
CA LYS A 165 -19.18 -4.60 7.66
C LYS A 165 -20.21 -3.85 6.83
N ASN A 166 -19.96 -2.57 6.52
CA ASN A 166 -20.87 -1.70 5.79
C ASN A 166 -20.60 -1.65 4.28
N CYS A 167 -19.60 -2.41 3.79
CA CYS A 167 -19.23 -2.43 2.38
C CYS A 167 -20.35 -3.06 1.54
N THR A 168 -20.79 -2.34 0.52
CA THR A 168 -21.84 -2.78 -0.41
C THR A 168 -21.32 -3.63 -1.58
N ASP A 169 -20.00 -3.75 -1.74
CA ASP A 169 -19.39 -4.64 -2.71
C ASP A 169 -19.59 -6.10 -2.28
N THR A 170 -20.32 -6.86 -3.10
CA THR A 170 -20.67 -8.27 -2.84
C THR A 170 -19.81 -9.25 -3.61
N LEU A 171 -18.77 -8.78 -4.32
CA LEU A 171 -17.89 -9.65 -5.07
C LEU A 171 -17.13 -10.61 -4.14
N ASP A 172 -16.95 -11.82 -4.65
CA ASP A 172 -16.30 -12.89 -3.90
C ASP A 172 -14.83 -12.58 -3.60
N VAL A 173 -14.44 -12.86 -2.34
CA VAL A 173 -13.08 -12.72 -1.82
C VAL A 173 -12.78 -13.97 -1.00
N TYR A 174 -11.89 -14.82 -1.50
CA TYR A 174 -11.54 -16.09 -0.88
C TYR A 174 -10.09 -16.08 -0.39
N LYS A 175 -9.88 -16.47 0.85
CA LYS A 175 -8.54 -16.69 1.39
C LYS A 175 -7.92 -17.93 0.70
N LYS A 176 -6.70 -17.79 0.23
CA LYS A 176 -5.95 -18.84 -0.45
C LYS A 176 -5.08 -19.66 0.52
#